data_087083d81cc9a8e4ba34286a4144397d
#
_entry.id   087083d81cc9a8e4ba34286a4144397d
#
_cell.length_a   1.000
_cell.length_b   1.000
_cell.length_c   1.000
_cell.angle_alpha   90.00
_cell.angle_beta   90.00
_cell.angle_gamma   90.00
#
_symmetry.space_group_name_H-M   'P 1'
#
loop_
_entity.id
_entity.type
_entity.pdbx_description
1 polymer ?
#
loop_
_entity_poly.entity_id
_entity_poly.type
_entity_poly.pdbx_seq_one_letter_code
_entity_poly.pdbx_strand_id
1 'polypeptide(L)'
;MFEDAGVSLFLATRAIRRGNKGTTILTIVILAVVFVNMLFLPSIVAGFLQNFNQKNIDYNIGHLAIIPRENDRFIENATEVSQKIGGIPGVIGVTQRLTAPVIITHRDRVVPLGVIGIDPLNEKTVTKLNTGIIRGAFLDENDPDSIVIGTVLAGDKNKKEEDEIQYSLRGVDVGDSVNLTFNNGITKSYRIKGIIGVKSQAIDYNAYINLGELAAVTGTGDEASSILIRLSPSIPVNDFKLTLMKFGVQQRIRTWLEDSALFQQESDSVSIIGLISTITGLIIAIIIMFVVVYINTVNKRKQIGIIKAIGIDQKIIVNSYVFQVIFLAVCGILIGIVLNQVLVTLLTIYPLEIPEGEIVPVLNFGAIIQASVILFVASIIAGYIPAWNTAKLEILEAMKG
;
A
#
# COMPACT_ATOMS: atom_id res chain seq x y z
N MET A 1 25.09 -11.94 -41.54
CA MET A 1 24.24 -11.58 -40.37
C MET A 1 24.97 -11.67 -39.02
N PHE A 2 25.68 -12.77 -38.67
CA PHE A 2 26.49 -12.87 -37.44
C PHE A 2 27.77 -12.01 -37.47
N GLU A 3 28.45 -11.90 -38.62
CA GLU A 3 29.62 -11.05 -38.79
C GLU A 3 29.28 -9.55 -38.64
N ASP A 4 28.16 -9.12 -39.19
CA ASP A 4 27.68 -7.73 -39.09
C ASP A 4 27.38 -7.32 -37.66
N ALA A 5 26.81 -8.25 -36.85
CA ALA A 5 26.55 -8.01 -35.43
C ALA A 5 27.86 -7.88 -34.62
N GLY A 6 28.88 -8.67 -34.95
CA GLY A 6 30.21 -8.57 -34.32
C GLY A 6 30.89 -7.24 -34.56
N VAL A 7 30.84 -6.75 -35.79
CA VAL A 7 31.40 -5.42 -36.15
C VAL A 7 30.64 -4.31 -35.48
N SER A 8 29.31 -4.37 -35.44
CA SER A 8 28.46 -3.38 -34.75
C SER A 8 28.76 -3.32 -33.26
N LEU A 9 28.92 -4.47 -32.60
CA LEU A 9 29.25 -4.57 -31.16
C LEU A 9 30.65 -4.05 -30.88
N PHE A 10 31.64 -4.33 -31.74
CA PHE A 10 33.00 -3.81 -31.63
C PHE A 10 33.01 -2.28 -31.72
N LEU A 11 32.28 -1.72 -32.69
CA LEU A 11 32.15 -0.26 -32.83
C LEU A 11 31.47 0.36 -31.63
N ALA A 12 30.41 -0.26 -31.09
CA ALA A 12 29.71 0.19 -29.91
C ALA A 12 30.61 0.22 -28.67
N THR A 13 31.32 -0.86 -28.39
CA THR A 13 32.23 -0.95 -27.24
C THR A 13 33.36 0.06 -27.33
N ARG A 14 33.93 0.27 -28.51
CA ARG A 14 34.96 1.27 -28.71
C ARG A 14 34.41 2.70 -28.56
N ALA A 15 33.20 2.95 -29.00
CA ALA A 15 32.51 4.23 -28.83
C ALA A 15 32.25 4.58 -27.37
N ILE A 16 31.84 3.60 -26.57
CA ILE A 16 31.58 3.74 -25.12
C ILE A 16 32.91 4.00 -24.39
N ARG A 17 33.95 3.22 -24.67
CA ARG A 17 35.25 3.33 -23.98
C ARG A 17 35.99 4.62 -24.30
N ARG A 18 35.93 5.13 -25.55
CA ARG A 18 36.63 6.32 -26.04
C ARG A 18 35.75 7.55 -26.16
N GLY A 19 34.42 7.41 -25.89
CA GLY A 19 33.47 8.52 -25.88
C GLY A 19 33.63 9.44 -24.66
N ASN A 20 32.77 10.46 -24.61
CA ASN A 20 32.71 11.35 -23.45
C ASN A 20 32.12 10.61 -22.24
N LYS A 21 33.00 10.25 -21.28
CA LYS A 21 32.62 9.52 -20.07
C LYS A 21 31.61 10.28 -19.23
N GLY A 22 31.69 11.61 -19.19
CA GLY A 22 30.73 12.45 -18.43
C GLY A 22 29.30 12.31 -18.98
N THR A 23 29.12 12.39 -20.29
CA THR A 23 27.82 12.21 -20.93
C THR A 23 27.28 10.80 -20.70
N THR A 24 28.14 9.77 -20.82
CA THR A 24 27.75 8.38 -20.57
C THR A 24 27.26 8.16 -19.14
N ILE A 25 28.04 8.63 -18.14
CA ILE A 25 27.68 8.52 -16.72
C ILE A 25 26.39 9.29 -16.43
N LEU A 26 26.29 10.54 -16.92
CA LEU A 26 25.10 11.35 -16.73
C LEU A 26 23.84 10.65 -17.28
N THR A 27 23.93 10.07 -18.48
CA THR A 27 22.81 9.34 -19.08
C THR A 27 22.40 8.13 -18.24
N ILE A 28 23.38 7.35 -17.77
CA ILE A 28 23.11 6.18 -16.90
C ILE A 28 22.44 6.62 -15.59
N VAL A 29 22.94 7.69 -14.96
CA VAL A 29 22.35 8.22 -13.73
C VAL A 29 20.91 8.69 -13.95
N ILE A 30 20.65 9.40 -15.04
CA ILE A 30 19.28 9.86 -15.34
C ILE A 30 18.36 8.68 -15.59
N LEU A 31 18.78 7.66 -16.37
CA LEU A 31 17.99 6.46 -16.58
C LEU A 31 17.73 5.70 -15.26
N ALA A 32 18.72 5.63 -14.38
CA ALA A 32 18.57 5.03 -13.07
C ALA A 32 17.55 5.78 -12.20
N VAL A 33 17.59 7.12 -12.19
CA VAL A 33 16.64 7.96 -11.45
C VAL A 33 15.22 7.80 -12.02
N VAL A 34 15.08 7.78 -13.34
CA VAL A 34 13.78 7.53 -13.99
C VAL A 34 13.24 6.15 -13.61
N PHE A 35 14.10 5.13 -13.62
CA PHE A 35 13.72 3.78 -13.22
C PHE A 35 13.27 3.72 -11.75
N VAL A 36 14.00 4.38 -10.85
CA VAL A 36 13.59 4.50 -9.44
C VAL A 36 12.23 5.18 -9.33
N ASN A 37 12.01 6.28 -10.05
CA ASN A 37 10.72 6.98 -10.04
C ASN A 37 9.56 6.07 -10.51
N MET A 38 9.78 5.24 -11.54
CA MET A 38 8.78 4.29 -12.05
C MET A 38 8.36 3.23 -11.01
N LEU A 39 9.24 2.86 -10.09
CA LEU A 39 8.99 1.81 -9.09
C LEU A 39 8.61 2.38 -7.72
N PHE A 40 9.14 3.53 -7.34
CA PHE A 40 9.07 4.04 -5.98
C PHE A 40 7.64 4.36 -5.54
N LEU A 41 6.92 5.18 -6.31
CA LEU A 41 5.56 5.57 -5.95
C LEU A 41 4.59 4.37 -5.95
N PRO A 42 4.57 3.48 -6.96
CA PRO A 42 3.77 2.26 -6.89
C PRO A 42 4.13 1.35 -5.71
N SER A 43 5.41 1.27 -5.30
CA SER A 43 5.82 0.45 -4.16
C SER A 43 5.34 1.02 -2.82
N ILE A 44 5.27 2.34 -2.67
CA ILE A 44 4.67 3.01 -1.50
C ILE A 44 3.18 2.68 -1.42
N VAL A 45 2.45 2.85 -2.52
CA VAL A 45 1.01 2.55 -2.57
C VAL A 45 0.72 1.08 -2.25
N ALA A 46 1.49 0.17 -2.84
CA ALA A 46 1.36 -1.26 -2.55
C ALA A 46 1.63 -1.57 -1.07
N GLY A 47 2.67 -0.97 -0.48
CA GLY A 47 3.01 -1.13 0.93
C GLY A 47 1.94 -0.57 1.86
N PHE A 48 1.39 0.60 1.54
CA PHE A 48 0.28 1.19 2.29
C PHE A 48 -0.95 0.27 2.28
N LEU A 49 -1.38 -0.17 1.10
CA LEU A 49 -2.52 -1.09 0.97
C LEU A 49 -2.31 -2.40 1.72
N GLN A 50 -1.13 -2.99 1.60
CA GLN A 50 -0.82 -4.23 2.28
C GLN A 50 -0.89 -4.06 3.81
N ASN A 51 -0.31 -2.99 4.35
CA ASN A 51 -0.34 -2.69 5.78
C ASN A 51 -1.78 -2.40 6.25
N PHE A 52 -2.52 -1.58 5.51
CA PHE A 52 -3.91 -1.26 5.81
C PHE A 52 -4.79 -2.53 5.82
N ASN A 53 -4.71 -3.35 4.77
CA ASN A 53 -5.47 -4.59 4.67
C ASN A 53 -5.12 -5.57 5.79
N GLN A 54 -3.82 -5.70 6.12
CA GLN A 54 -3.39 -6.57 7.21
C GLN A 54 -3.93 -6.09 8.57
N LYS A 55 -3.90 -4.78 8.83
CA LYS A 55 -4.47 -4.21 10.07
C LYS A 55 -5.98 -4.38 10.11
N ASN A 56 -6.67 -4.21 8.98
CA ASN A 56 -8.11 -4.42 8.90
C ASN A 56 -8.49 -5.88 9.25
N ILE A 57 -7.74 -6.85 8.70
CA ILE A 57 -7.93 -8.27 9.02
C ILE A 57 -7.58 -8.57 10.49
N ASP A 58 -6.46 -8.03 10.98
CA ASP A 58 -5.94 -8.40 12.30
C ASP A 58 -6.64 -7.70 13.46
N TYR A 59 -7.16 -6.50 13.26
CA TYR A 59 -7.71 -5.69 14.36
C TYR A 59 -9.17 -5.28 14.18
N ASN A 60 -9.69 -5.28 12.94
CA ASN A 60 -11.04 -4.76 12.69
C ASN A 60 -12.06 -5.87 12.43
N ILE A 61 -12.01 -6.58 11.30
CA ILE A 61 -13.10 -7.45 10.87
C ILE A 61 -12.74 -8.94 10.71
N GLY A 62 -11.50 -9.33 10.96
CA GLY A 62 -11.07 -10.70 10.60
C GLY A 62 -11.02 -10.90 9.07
N HIS A 63 -11.31 -12.11 8.59
CA HIS A 63 -11.35 -12.38 7.15
C HIS A 63 -12.73 -12.08 6.53
N LEU A 64 -13.81 -12.26 7.29
CA LEU A 64 -15.19 -12.03 6.89
C LEU A 64 -15.98 -11.43 8.05
N ALA A 65 -16.91 -10.56 7.72
CA ALA A 65 -17.93 -10.07 8.64
C ALA A 65 -19.32 -10.40 8.09
N ILE A 66 -20.18 -10.93 8.93
CA ILE A 66 -21.61 -11.00 8.68
C ILE A 66 -22.23 -9.77 9.32
N ILE A 67 -23.02 -9.04 8.54
CA ILE A 67 -23.69 -7.83 8.96
C ILE A 67 -25.20 -7.97 8.73
N PRO A 68 -26.06 -7.20 9.41
CA PRO A 68 -27.50 -7.23 9.21
C PRO A 68 -27.90 -7.03 7.75
N ARG A 69 -29.08 -7.46 7.36
CA ARG A 69 -29.68 -7.15 6.07
C ARG A 69 -29.94 -5.63 5.95
N GLU A 70 -30.24 -5.18 4.77
CA GLU A 70 -30.35 -3.74 4.47
C GLU A 70 -31.43 -3.03 5.31
N ASN A 71 -32.49 -3.76 5.70
CA ASN A 71 -33.59 -3.21 6.51
C ASN A 71 -33.53 -3.59 8.00
N ASP A 72 -32.56 -4.43 8.39
CA ASP A 72 -32.41 -4.90 9.76
C ASP A 72 -31.32 -4.08 10.47
N ARG A 73 -31.56 -3.73 11.72
CA ARG A 73 -30.59 -3.01 12.53
C ARG A 73 -29.54 -3.93 13.15
N PHE A 74 -29.96 -5.15 13.48
CA PHE A 74 -29.15 -6.15 14.16
C PHE A 74 -29.33 -7.54 13.54
N ILE A 75 -28.42 -8.44 13.85
CA ILE A 75 -28.51 -9.86 13.61
C ILE A 75 -29.17 -10.48 14.84
N GLU A 76 -30.37 -10.99 14.69
CA GLU A 76 -31.10 -11.69 15.74
C GLU A 76 -30.53 -13.10 15.98
N ASN A 77 -30.69 -13.64 17.21
CA ASN A 77 -30.16 -14.94 17.62
C ASN A 77 -28.68 -15.12 17.27
N ALA A 78 -27.88 -14.07 17.54
CA ALA A 78 -26.48 -13.96 17.11
C ALA A 78 -25.62 -15.12 17.67
N THR A 79 -25.95 -15.63 18.86
CA THR A 79 -25.26 -16.78 19.47
C THR A 79 -25.47 -18.05 18.67
N GLU A 80 -26.71 -18.36 18.24
CA GLU A 80 -26.98 -19.52 17.42
C GLU A 80 -26.30 -19.45 16.05
N VAL A 81 -26.34 -18.27 15.41
CA VAL A 81 -25.69 -18.03 14.13
C VAL A 81 -24.18 -18.23 14.27
N SER A 82 -23.58 -17.68 15.31
CA SER A 82 -22.12 -17.77 15.56
C SER A 82 -21.68 -19.23 15.80
N GLN A 83 -22.46 -20.00 16.58
CA GLN A 83 -22.19 -21.42 16.84
C GLN A 83 -22.28 -22.27 15.56
N LYS A 84 -23.30 -22.05 14.74
CA LYS A 84 -23.43 -22.72 13.44
C LYS A 84 -22.25 -22.48 12.53
N ILE A 85 -21.78 -21.21 12.46
CA ILE A 85 -20.63 -20.84 11.65
C ILE A 85 -19.34 -21.42 12.20
N GLY A 86 -19.17 -21.40 13.53
CA GLY A 86 -17.99 -21.95 14.20
C GLY A 86 -17.82 -23.46 13.98
N GLY A 87 -18.91 -24.19 13.69
CA GLY A 87 -18.88 -25.61 13.32
C GLY A 87 -18.47 -25.91 11.88
N ILE A 88 -18.30 -24.91 11.02
CA ILE A 88 -17.93 -25.11 9.61
C ILE A 88 -16.42 -25.39 9.52
N PRO A 89 -15.98 -26.46 8.82
CA PRO A 89 -14.57 -26.75 8.65
C PRO A 89 -13.79 -25.58 8.03
N GLY A 90 -12.67 -25.23 8.66
CA GLY A 90 -11.83 -24.14 8.22
C GLY A 90 -12.04 -22.79 8.94
N VAL A 91 -13.04 -22.71 9.80
CA VAL A 91 -13.20 -21.58 10.73
C VAL A 91 -12.26 -21.78 11.92
N ILE A 92 -11.43 -20.79 12.22
CA ILE A 92 -10.53 -20.77 13.39
C ILE A 92 -11.25 -20.15 14.59
N GLY A 93 -12.03 -19.10 14.35
CA GLY A 93 -12.74 -18.38 15.39
C GLY A 93 -13.91 -17.57 14.84
N VAL A 94 -14.89 -17.35 15.71
CA VAL A 94 -16.06 -16.51 15.46
C VAL A 94 -16.29 -15.65 16.70
N THR A 95 -16.53 -14.37 16.50
CA THR A 95 -16.87 -13.43 17.58
C THR A 95 -18.02 -12.53 17.17
N GLN A 96 -18.79 -12.10 18.16
CA GLN A 96 -19.88 -11.16 17.98
C GLN A 96 -19.45 -9.77 18.43
N ARG A 97 -19.91 -8.75 17.75
CA ARG A 97 -19.77 -7.37 18.15
C ARG A 97 -21.13 -6.68 18.13
N LEU A 98 -21.39 -5.93 19.18
CA LEU A 98 -22.52 -5.01 19.26
C LEU A 98 -21.96 -3.59 19.26
N THR A 99 -22.50 -2.71 18.42
CA THR A 99 -22.09 -1.30 18.37
C THR A 99 -23.27 -0.43 18.76
N ALA A 100 -23.06 0.45 19.72
CA ALA A 100 -24.06 1.42 20.16
C ALA A 100 -23.48 2.85 20.10
N PRO A 101 -24.25 3.82 19.58
CA PRO A 101 -23.85 5.22 19.64
C PRO A 101 -23.91 5.70 21.08
N VAL A 102 -22.84 6.37 21.50
CA VAL A 102 -22.69 6.95 22.85
C VAL A 102 -22.03 8.32 22.80
N ILE A 103 -22.21 9.07 23.85
CA ILE A 103 -21.43 10.25 24.15
C ILE A 103 -20.51 9.89 25.30
N ILE A 104 -19.21 9.89 25.06
CA ILE A 104 -18.20 9.70 26.09
C ILE A 104 -17.79 11.07 26.66
N THR A 105 -17.74 11.17 27.98
CA THR A 105 -17.38 12.41 28.66
C THR A 105 -16.28 12.16 29.69
N HIS A 106 -15.31 13.05 29.71
CA HIS A 106 -14.28 13.11 30.73
C HIS A 106 -13.99 14.58 31.05
N ARG A 107 -14.23 15.01 32.32
CA ARG A 107 -14.13 16.41 32.75
C ARG A 107 -14.98 17.33 31.84
N ASP A 108 -14.35 18.24 31.12
CA ASP A 108 -14.94 19.20 30.19
C ASP A 108 -15.03 18.73 28.73
N ARG A 109 -14.54 17.51 28.45
CA ARG A 109 -14.53 16.95 27.11
C ARG A 109 -15.73 16.05 26.84
N VAL A 110 -16.30 16.22 25.66
CA VAL A 110 -17.49 15.52 25.17
C VAL A 110 -17.20 15.02 23.78
N VAL A 111 -17.18 13.70 23.61
CA VAL A 111 -16.85 13.05 22.33
C VAL A 111 -17.98 12.10 21.94
N PRO A 112 -18.70 12.33 20.82
CA PRO A 112 -19.64 11.36 20.27
C PRO A 112 -18.87 10.26 19.52
N LEU A 113 -19.19 9.00 19.81
CA LEU A 113 -18.60 7.84 19.11
C LEU A 113 -19.53 6.61 19.17
N GLY A 114 -19.13 5.55 18.47
CA GLY A 114 -19.73 4.22 18.61
C GLY A 114 -18.90 3.37 19.58
N VAL A 115 -19.45 3.01 20.73
CA VAL A 115 -18.81 2.02 21.60
C VAL A 115 -19.06 0.63 21.06
N ILE A 116 -18.04 -0.23 21.11
CA ILE A 116 -18.08 -1.59 20.60
C ILE A 116 -18.06 -2.57 21.77
N GLY A 117 -19.14 -3.34 21.92
CA GLY A 117 -19.21 -4.48 22.83
C GLY A 117 -18.54 -5.69 22.21
N ILE A 118 -17.58 -6.26 22.90
CA ILE A 118 -16.84 -7.45 22.47
C ILE A 118 -16.90 -8.55 23.52
N ASP A 119 -16.85 -9.79 23.07
CA ASP A 119 -16.59 -10.95 23.92
C ASP A 119 -15.07 -11.15 24.02
N PRO A 120 -14.43 -10.88 25.17
CA PRO A 120 -12.97 -10.88 25.27
C PRO A 120 -12.30 -12.21 24.94
N LEU A 121 -12.96 -13.36 25.16
CA LEU A 121 -12.41 -14.69 24.86
C LEU A 121 -12.48 -14.98 23.37
N ASN A 122 -13.67 -14.83 22.78
CA ASN A 122 -13.88 -15.11 21.37
C ASN A 122 -13.15 -14.08 20.47
N GLU A 123 -13.09 -12.83 20.90
CA GLU A 123 -12.37 -11.77 20.18
C GLU A 123 -10.90 -12.12 19.93
N LYS A 124 -10.21 -12.68 20.92
CA LYS A 124 -8.80 -13.12 20.80
C LYS A 124 -8.58 -14.22 19.76
N THR A 125 -9.63 -14.98 19.42
CA THR A 125 -9.54 -16.03 18.38
C THR A 125 -9.69 -15.48 16.97
N VAL A 126 -10.34 -14.33 16.83
CA VAL A 126 -10.65 -13.71 15.55
C VAL A 126 -9.75 -12.53 15.23
N THR A 127 -9.53 -11.66 16.20
CA THR A 127 -8.69 -10.47 16.04
C THR A 127 -7.49 -10.50 16.99
N LYS A 128 -6.56 -9.56 16.75
CA LYS A 128 -5.39 -9.35 17.59
C LYS A 128 -5.50 -8.10 18.48
N LEU A 129 -6.73 -7.64 18.77
CA LEU A 129 -6.95 -6.44 19.59
C LEU A 129 -6.21 -6.48 20.94
N ASN A 130 -6.17 -7.67 21.57
CA ASN A 130 -5.47 -7.88 22.80
C ASN A 130 -3.95 -7.64 22.72
N THR A 131 -3.36 -7.84 21.55
CA THR A 131 -1.91 -7.62 21.31
C THR A 131 -1.58 -6.16 21.03
N GLY A 132 -2.60 -5.35 20.69
CA GLY A 132 -2.47 -3.92 20.43
C GLY A 132 -2.46 -3.07 21.71
N ILE A 133 -2.59 -3.65 22.90
CA ILE A 133 -2.54 -2.91 24.16
C ILE A 133 -1.14 -2.37 24.38
N ILE A 134 -1.01 -1.06 24.46
CA ILE A 134 0.25 -0.36 24.73
C ILE A 134 0.39 0.08 26.21
N ARG A 135 -0.73 0.25 26.91
CA ARG A 135 -0.78 0.57 28.35
C ARG A 135 -1.94 -0.17 29.01
N GLY A 136 -1.73 -0.67 30.24
CA GLY A 136 -2.74 -1.40 31.00
C GLY A 136 -2.95 -2.83 30.55
N ALA A 137 -4.19 -3.30 30.53
CA ALA A 137 -4.58 -4.67 30.18
C ALA A 137 -5.82 -4.70 29.28
N PHE A 138 -5.99 -5.81 28.58
CA PHE A 138 -7.19 -6.06 27.78
C PHE A 138 -8.39 -6.39 28.69
N LEU A 139 -9.60 -6.33 28.14
CA LEU A 139 -10.83 -6.72 28.84
C LEU A 139 -10.82 -8.20 29.21
N ASP A 140 -11.47 -8.50 30.34
CA ASP A 140 -11.81 -9.86 30.77
C ASP A 140 -13.32 -10.00 30.90
N GLU A 141 -13.83 -11.25 30.93
CA GLU A 141 -15.26 -11.53 31.00
C GLU A 141 -15.92 -10.94 32.27
N ASN A 142 -15.19 -10.89 33.36
CA ASN A 142 -15.68 -10.48 34.67
C ASN A 142 -15.51 -8.98 34.97
N ASP A 143 -15.25 -8.16 33.96
CA ASP A 143 -15.01 -6.71 34.12
C ASP A 143 -16.11 -5.86 33.48
N PRO A 144 -17.35 -5.84 34.02
CA PRO A 144 -18.46 -5.12 33.39
C PRO A 144 -18.26 -3.59 33.39
N ASP A 145 -17.56 -3.04 34.39
CA ASP A 145 -17.34 -1.60 34.51
C ASP A 145 -16.00 -1.11 33.94
N SER A 146 -15.40 -1.92 33.07
CA SER A 146 -14.11 -1.62 32.42
C SER A 146 -14.29 -1.24 30.96
N ILE A 147 -13.43 -0.31 30.50
CA ILE A 147 -13.36 0.13 29.12
C ILE A 147 -11.91 0.09 28.64
N VAL A 148 -11.72 -0.32 27.38
CA VAL A 148 -10.46 -0.16 26.65
C VAL A 148 -10.69 0.87 25.55
N ILE A 149 -9.81 1.85 25.45
CA ILE A 149 -9.91 2.96 24.49
C ILE A 149 -8.69 3.02 23.60
N GLY A 150 -8.88 3.52 22.38
CA GLY A 150 -7.77 3.74 21.45
C GLY A 150 -6.94 4.99 21.80
N THR A 151 -5.68 5.02 21.35
CA THR A 151 -4.74 6.12 21.60
C THR A 151 -5.21 7.46 21.05
N VAL A 152 -5.88 7.46 19.89
CA VAL A 152 -6.43 8.67 19.28
C VAL A 152 -7.56 9.26 20.16
N LEU A 153 -8.43 8.39 20.65
CA LEU A 153 -9.51 8.80 21.57
C LEU A 153 -8.96 9.24 22.94
N ALA A 154 -7.95 8.53 23.46
CA ALA A 154 -7.31 8.90 24.72
C ALA A 154 -6.68 10.30 24.65
N GLY A 155 -6.07 10.66 23.51
CA GLY A 155 -5.37 11.92 23.32
C GLY A 155 -4.03 11.99 24.04
N ASP A 156 -3.36 13.13 23.95
CA ASP A 156 -2.08 13.40 24.60
C ASP A 156 -2.18 14.66 25.46
N LYS A 157 -1.81 14.55 26.75
CA LYS A 157 -1.79 15.67 27.70
C LYS A 157 -0.84 16.80 27.34
N ASN A 158 0.21 16.48 26.54
CA ASN A 158 1.29 17.41 26.24
C ASN A 158 1.12 18.13 24.88
N LYS A 159 0.15 17.74 24.07
CA LYS A 159 -0.13 18.42 22.80
C LYS A 159 -0.88 19.73 23.03
N LYS A 160 -0.50 20.75 22.24
CA LYS A 160 -1.24 22.02 22.21
C LYS A 160 -2.64 21.80 21.64
N GLU A 161 -3.59 22.63 22.06
CA GLU A 161 -5.00 22.56 21.65
C GLU A 161 -5.21 22.60 20.13
N GLU A 162 -4.32 23.32 19.44
CA GLU A 162 -4.33 23.49 17.97
C GLU A 162 -3.87 22.23 17.21
N ASP A 163 -3.05 21.37 17.86
CA ASP A 163 -2.49 20.14 17.28
C ASP A 163 -3.28 18.89 17.68
N GLU A 164 -4.31 19.06 18.51
CA GLU A 164 -5.09 17.94 19.03
C GLU A 164 -6.28 17.62 18.12
N ILE A 165 -6.52 16.33 17.92
CA ILE A 165 -7.71 15.89 17.18
C ILE A 165 -8.94 16.37 17.95
N GLN A 166 -9.83 17.06 17.27
CA GLN A 166 -11.04 17.71 17.81
C GLN A 166 -11.91 16.77 18.66
N TYR A 167 -11.76 15.46 18.52
CA TYR A 167 -12.53 14.41 19.18
C TYR A 167 -11.66 13.52 20.06
N SER A 168 -10.81 14.08 20.91
CA SER A 168 -10.04 13.33 21.91
C SER A 168 -10.46 13.71 23.36
N LEU A 169 -10.18 12.80 24.29
CA LEU A 169 -10.43 13.00 25.74
C LEU A 169 -9.29 13.75 26.45
N ARG A 170 -8.31 14.26 25.70
CA ARG A 170 -7.20 15.08 26.17
C ARG A 170 -6.29 14.42 27.21
N GLY A 171 -5.82 13.23 26.89
CA GLY A 171 -4.77 12.57 27.66
C GLY A 171 -5.29 11.89 28.92
N VAL A 172 -6.37 11.15 28.78
CA VAL A 172 -6.79 10.17 29.80
C VAL A 172 -5.83 8.99 29.84
N ASP A 173 -5.69 8.36 30.99
CA ASP A 173 -4.77 7.24 31.20
C ASP A 173 -5.46 6.07 31.90
N VAL A 174 -4.75 4.94 31.95
CA VAL A 174 -5.21 3.74 32.68
C VAL A 174 -5.50 4.08 34.11
N GLY A 175 -6.70 3.69 34.56
CA GLY A 175 -7.22 3.97 35.91
C GLY A 175 -8.12 5.19 35.99
N ASP A 176 -8.12 6.10 35.01
CA ASP A 176 -9.08 7.20 34.94
C ASP A 176 -10.49 6.65 34.67
N SER A 177 -11.52 7.42 35.01
CA SER A 177 -12.92 7.08 34.74
C SER A 177 -13.51 7.98 33.68
N VAL A 178 -14.30 7.40 32.79
CA VAL A 178 -15.05 8.09 31.75
C VAL A 178 -16.54 7.75 31.90
N ASN A 179 -17.42 8.70 31.56
CA ASN A 179 -18.85 8.45 31.56
C ASN A 179 -19.35 8.25 30.13
N LEU A 180 -20.07 7.17 29.89
CA LEU A 180 -20.77 6.87 28.64
C LEU A 180 -22.26 7.17 28.85
N THR A 181 -22.76 8.08 28.03
CA THR A 181 -24.21 8.35 27.94
C THR A 181 -24.73 7.68 26.68
N PHE A 182 -25.61 6.70 26.86
CA PHE A 182 -26.23 5.92 25.81
C PHE A 182 -27.45 6.62 25.21
N ASN A 183 -27.89 6.21 24.04
CA ASN A 183 -29.05 6.78 23.33
C ASN A 183 -30.41 6.59 24.09
N ASN A 184 -30.48 5.65 25.01
CA ASN A 184 -31.64 5.44 25.89
C ASN A 184 -31.65 6.34 27.12
N GLY A 185 -30.68 7.27 27.24
CA GLY A 185 -30.53 8.23 28.35
C GLY A 185 -29.79 7.66 29.56
N ILE A 186 -29.40 6.41 29.59
CA ILE A 186 -28.62 5.83 30.68
C ILE A 186 -27.18 6.37 30.59
N THR A 187 -26.69 6.87 31.74
CA THR A 187 -25.28 7.25 31.89
C THR A 187 -24.61 6.34 32.90
N LYS A 188 -23.49 5.71 32.47
CA LYS A 188 -22.71 4.84 33.35
C LYS A 188 -21.22 5.19 33.27
N SER A 189 -20.55 5.05 34.43
CA SER A 189 -19.12 5.32 34.55
C SER A 189 -18.32 4.04 34.34
N TYR A 190 -17.27 4.13 33.51
CA TYR A 190 -16.36 3.03 33.20
C TYR A 190 -14.94 3.43 33.54
N ARG A 191 -14.18 2.49 34.10
CA ARG A 191 -12.76 2.68 34.40
C ARG A 191 -11.92 2.23 33.20
N ILE A 192 -10.99 3.06 32.77
CA ILE A 192 -10.05 2.72 31.69
C ILE A 192 -9.11 1.63 32.18
N LYS A 193 -9.25 0.42 31.63
CA LYS A 193 -8.43 -0.75 31.94
C LYS A 193 -7.19 -0.82 31.05
N GLY A 194 -7.30 -0.37 29.82
CA GLY A 194 -6.19 -0.37 28.85
C GLY A 194 -6.36 0.62 27.72
N ILE A 195 -5.25 0.91 27.07
CA ILE A 195 -5.19 1.76 25.89
C ILE A 195 -4.58 0.99 24.73
N ILE A 196 -5.30 0.94 23.61
CA ILE A 196 -4.89 0.30 22.36
C ILE A 196 -4.19 1.34 21.47
N GLY A 197 -3.06 0.94 20.87
CA GLY A 197 -2.35 1.71 19.87
C GLY A 197 -1.74 0.83 18.80
N VAL A 198 -2.40 0.75 17.64
CA VAL A 198 -1.95 -0.06 16.50
C VAL A 198 -1.52 0.80 15.31
N LYS A 199 -1.45 2.12 15.52
CA LYS A 199 -1.17 3.11 14.47
C LYS A 199 -2.15 2.96 13.30
N SER A 200 -3.46 2.91 13.63
CA SER A 200 -4.57 2.91 12.67
C SER A 200 -5.71 3.74 13.24
N GLN A 201 -6.00 4.86 12.61
CA GLN A 201 -7.02 5.79 13.09
C GLN A 201 -8.39 5.10 13.25
N ALA A 202 -8.74 4.20 12.33
CA ALA A 202 -9.99 3.45 12.38
C ALA A 202 -10.13 2.57 13.64
N ILE A 203 -9.02 2.17 14.26
CA ILE A 203 -9.01 1.32 15.46
C ILE A 203 -8.70 2.16 16.69
N ASP A 204 -7.74 3.06 16.57
CA ASP A 204 -7.23 3.87 17.68
C ASP A 204 -8.20 4.99 18.10
N TYR A 205 -9.30 5.19 17.35
CA TYR A 205 -10.41 6.09 17.71
C TYR A 205 -11.57 5.38 18.41
N ASN A 206 -11.57 4.05 18.52
CA ASN A 206 -12.68 3.29 19.09
C ASN A 206 -12.56 3.12 20.61
N ALA A 207 -13.71 2.77 21.21
CA ALA A 207 -13.82 2.35 22.60
C ALA A 207 -14.48 0.97 22.66
N TYR A 208 -13.98 0.10 23.54
CA TYR A 208 -14.41 -1.28 23.68
C TYR A 208 -14.83 -1.56 25.12
N ILE A 209 -16.01 -2.19 25.29
CA ILE A 209 -16.50 -2.70 26.56
C ILE A 209 -16.92 -4.15 26.42
N ASN A 210 -17.29 -4.81 27.52
CA ASN A 210 -17.80 -6.17 27.50
C ASN A 210 -19.13 -6.24 26.74
N LEU A 211 -19.31 -7.25 25.88
CA LEU A 211 -20.53 -7.45 25.07
C LEU A 211 -21.76 -7.61 25.96
N GLY A 212 -21.67 -8.45 27.00
CA GLY A 212 -22.77 -8.69 27.93
C GLY A 212 -23.20 -7.41 28.66
N GLU A 213 -22.26 -6.57 29.03
CA GLU A 213 -22.52 -5.27 29.64
C GLU A 213 -23.25 -4.33 28.67
N LEU A 214 -22.74 -4.21 27.42
CA LEU A 214 -23.39 -3.36 26.42
C LEU A 214 -24.82 -3.83 26.11
N ALA A 215 -25.02 -5.14 25.95
CA ALA A 215 -26.33 -5.72 25.69
C ALA A 215 -27.30 -5.45 26.86
N ALA A 216 -26.84 -5.56 28.11
CA ALA A 216 -27.64 -5.27 29.30
C ALA A 216 -28.05 -3.79 29.37
N VAL A 217 -27.13 -2.87 29.12
CA VAL A 217 -27.41 -1.42 29.19
C VAL A 217 -28.31 -0.96 28.05
N THR A 218 -28.12 -1.51 26.85
CA THR A 218 -28.96 -1.15 25.68
C THR A 218 -30.26 -1.92 25.56
N GLY A 219 -30.41 -3.03 26.31
CA GLY A 219 -31.58 -3.88 26.27
C GLY A 219 -31.72 -4.70 24.98
N THR A 220 -30.62 -4.97 24.25
CA THR A 220 -30.63 -5.61 22.94
C THR A 220 -30.69 -7.15 23.00
N GLY A 221 -30.45 -7.77 24.16
CA GLY A 221 -30.50 -9.23 24.29
C GLY A 221 -29.46 -9.98 23.47
N ASP A 222 -29.86 -11.05 22.75
CA ASP A 222 -28.94 -11.84 21.87
C ASP A 222 -28.93 -11.30 20.45
N GLU A 223 -28.60 -10.01 20.34
CA GLU A 223 -28.46 -9.30 19.06
C GLU A 223 -27.00 -8.87 18.83
N ALA A 224 -26.57 -8.88 17.58
CA ALA A 224 -25.24 -8.39 17.19
C ALA A 224 -25.32 -7.42 16.01
N SER A 225 -24.45 -6.42 16.03
CA SER A 225 -24.24 -5.52 14.88
C SER A 225 -23.40 -6.19 13.80
N SER A 226 -22.52 -7.12 14.19
CA SER A 226 -21.72 -7.93 13.27
C SER A 226 -21.23 -9.21 13.93
N ILE A 227 -21.00 -10.23 13.10
CA ILE A 227 -20.33 -11.48 13.49
C ILE A 227 -19.06 -11.58 12.66
N LEU A 228 -17.91 -11.59 13.30
CA LEU A 228 -16.61 -11.66 12.65
C LEU A 228 -16.09 -13.09 12.60
N ILE A 229 -15.40 -13.43 11.51
CA ILE A 229 -14.91 -14.78 11.25
C ILE A 229 -13.44 -14.77 10.90
N ARG A 230 -12.66 -15.62 11.57
CA ARG A 230 -11.28 -15.92 11.23
C ARG A 230 -11.19 -17.27 10.53
N LEU A 231 -10.59 -17.29 9.34
CA LEU A 231 -10.40 -18.52 8.55
C LEU A 231 -8.97 -19.05 8.67
N SER A 232 -8.82 -20.34 8.42
CA SER A 232 -7.51 -20.94 8.19
C SER A 232 -6.86 -20.35 6.94
N PRO A 233 -5.53 -20.09 6.95
CA PRO A 233 -4.80 -19.54 5.79
C PRO A 233 -4.93 -20.38 4.51
N SER A 234 -5.29 -21.65 4.63
CA SER A 234 -5.47 -22.55 3.49
C SER A 234 -6.78 -22.36 2.72
N ILE A 235 -7.71 -21.55 3.24
CA ILE A 235 -9.05 -21.39 2.66
C ILE A 235 -9.16 -20.02 2.00
N PRO A 236 -9.44 -19.97 0.67
CA PRO A 236 -9.72 -18.71 -0.01
C PRO A 236 -11.01 -18.07 0.54
N VAL A 237 -10.92 -16.79 0.89
CA VAL A 237 -12.02 -16.05 1.53
C VAL A 237 -13.28 -16.01 0.66
N ASN A 238 -13.13 -15.85 -0.64
CA ASN A 238 -14.25 -15.80 -1.58
C ASN A 238 -14.96 -17.15 -1.71
N ASP A 239 -14.24 -18.26 -1.67
CA ASP A 239 -14.83 -19.60 -1.73
C ASP A 239 -15.61 -19.89 -0.45
N PHE A 240 -15.09 -19.43 0.69
CA PHE A 240 -15.78 -19.57 1.96
C PHE A 240 -17.06 -18.70 2.04
N LYS A 241 -17.03 -17.50 1.46
CA LYS A 241 -18.24 -16.66 1.31
C LYS A 241 -19.34 -17.40 0.57
N LEU A 242 -19.02 -18.07 -0.53
CA LEU A 242 -19.99 -18.92 -1.27
C LEU A 242 -20.48 -20.10 -0.43
N THR A 243 -19.61 -20.68 0.39
CA THR A 243 -19.99 -21.76 1.31
C THR A 243 -20.99 -21.28 2.35
N LEU A 244 -20.77 -20.12 2.98
CA LEU A 244 -21.74 -19.53 3.94
C LEU A 244 -23.11 -19.29 3.30
N MET A 245 -23.15 -18.80 2.07
CA MET A 245 -24.41 -18.63 1.34
C MET A 245 -25.15 -19.96 1.12
N LYS A 246 -24.41 -21.03 0.80
CA LYS A 246 -24.98 -22.38 0.66
C LYS A 246 -25.48 -22.96 1.98
N PHE A 247 -24.85 -22.61 3.10
CA PHE A 247 -25.29 -22.98 4.46
C PHE A 247 -26.53 -22.20 4.94
N GLY A 248 -27.09 -21.33 4.09
CA GLY A 248 -28.34 -20.63 4.39
C GLY A 248 -28.16 -19.36 5.23
N VAL A 249 -26.96 -18.81 5.32
CA VAL A 249 -26.72 -17.49 5.91
C VAL A 249 -27.42 -16.45 5.06
N GLN A 250 -28.49 -15.86 5.59
CA GLN A 250 -29.32 -14.90 4.87
C GLN A 250 -28.89 -13.43 5.06
N GLN A 251 -28.01 -13.19 6.01
CA GLN A 251 -27.41 -11.90 6.30
C GLN A 251 -26.40 -11.52 5.21
N ARG A 252 -26.02 -10.24 5.16
CA ARG A 252 -25.01 -9.77 4.22
C ARG A 252 -23.62 -10.24 4.68
N ILE A 253 -22.89 -10.89 3.80
CA ILE A 253 -21.53 -11.36 4.06
C ILE A 253 -20.56 -10.38 3.37
N ARG A 254 -19.72 -9.74 4.16
CA ARG A 254 -18.70 -8.79 3.69
C ARG A 254 -17.31 -9.40 3.92
N THR A 255 -16.49 -9.40 2.89
CA THR A 255 -15.09 -9.78 3.01
C THR A 255 -14.26 -8.56 3.46
N TRP A 256 -13.07 -8.82 4.01
CA TRP A 256 -12.13 -7.73 4.34
C TRP A 256 -11.82 -6.84 3.13
N LEU A 257 -11.81 -7.43 1.92
CA LEU A 257 -11.58 -6.71 0.67
C LEU A 257 -12.75 -5.76 0.34
N GLU A 258 -13.98 -6.23 0.50
CA GLU A 258 -15.18 -5.41 0.29
C GLU A 258 -15.32 -4.30 1.35
N ASP A 259 -14.89 -4.57 2.58
CA ASP A 259 -14.84 -3.58 3.65
C ASP A 259 -13.80 -2.49 3.37
N SER A 260 -12.67 -2.90 2.83
CA SER A 260 -11.59 -1.98 2.41
C SER A 260 -11.87 -1.24 1.09
N ALA A 261 -13.02 -1.46 0.43
CA ALA A 261 -13.30 -0.95 -0.91
C ALA A 261 -13.22 0.58 -1.02
N LEU A 262 -13.63 1.33 0.00
CA LEU A 262 -13.49 2.79 0.04
C LEU A 262 -12.02 3.22 0.03
N PHE A 263 -11.18 2.57 0.85
CA PHE A 263 -9.73 2.82 0.87
C PHE A 263 -9.05 2.37 -0.42
N GLN A 264 -9.55 1.31 -1.06
CA GLN A 264 -9.07 0.91 -2.38
C GLN A 264 -9.38 1.95 -3.45
N GLN A 265 -10.56 2.55 -3.43
CA GLN A 265 -10.91 3.64 -4.35
C GLN A 265 -10.03 4.88 -4.16
N GLU A 266 -9.70 5.24 -2.93
CA GLU A 266 -8.73 6.31 -2.66
C GLU A 266 -7.33 5.94 -3.15
N SER A 267 -6.91 4.69 -2.93
CA SER A 267 -5.63 4.17 -3.41
C SER A 267 -5.55 4.09 -4.93
N ASP A 268 -6.66 3.78 -5.62
CA ASP A 268 -6.73 3.82 -7.08
C ASP A 268 -6.49 5.23 -7.60
N SER A 269 -6.99 6.25 -6.90
CA SER A 269 -6.73 7.66 -7.21
C SER A 269 -5.24 8.01 -7.08
N VAL A 270 -4.59 7.55 -6.02
CA VAL A 270 -3.13 7.71 -5.83
C VAL A 270 -2.34 6.92 -6.89
N SER A 271 -2.84 5.74 -7.30
CA SER A 271 -2.24 4.94 -8.38
C SER A 271 -2.30 5.65 -9.73
N ILE A 272 -3.35 6.42 -10.01
CA ILE A 272 -3.44 7.27 -11.22
C ILE A 272 -2.34 8.33 -11.20
N ILE A 273 -2.09 8.98 -10.05
CA ILE A 273 -0.97 9.93 -9.90
C ILE A 273 0.37 9.23 -10.16
N GLY A 274 0.54 8.02 -9.66
CA GLY A 274 1.71 7.18 -9.91
C GLY A 274 1.90 6.85 -11.39
N LEU A 275 0.81 6.57 -12.10
CA LEU A 275 0.82 6.32 -13.54
C LEU A 275 1.25 7.58 -14.32
N ILE A 276 0.69 8.74 -13.99
CA ILE A 276 1.08 10.02 -14.58
C ILE A 276 2.55 10.31 -14.35
N SER A 277 3.06 10.10 -13.13
CA SER A 277 4.48 10.25 -12.79
C SER A 277 5.36 9.31 -13.60
N THR A 278 4.94 8.06 -13.77
CA THR A 278 5.64 7.05 -14.58
C THR A 278 5.71 7.45 -16.05
N ILE A 279 4.59 7.91 -16.63
CA ILE A 279 4.54 8.38 -18.02
C ILE A 279 5.45 9.59 -18.20
N THR A 280 5.40 10.56 -17.28
CA THR A 280 6.25 11.75 -17.30
C THR A 280 7.74 11.38 -17.24
N GLY A 281 8.12 10.49 -16.33
CA GLY A 281 9.47 9.97 -16.24
C GLY A 281 9.93 9.27 -17.53
N LEU A 282 9.04 8.47 -18.13
CA LEU A 282 9.34 7.79 -19.41
C LEU A 282 9.54 8.78 -20.56
N ILE A 283 8.71 9.83 -20.66
CA ILE A 283 8.88 10.88 -21.65
C ILE A 283 10.26 11.58 -21.48
N ILE A 284 10.63 11.89 -20.25
CA ILE A 284 11.94 12.47 -19.95
C ILE A 284 13.08 11.54 -20.37
N ALA A 285 12.97 10.23 -20.07
CA ALA A 285 13.96 9.24 -20.49
C ALA A 285 14.10 9.17 -22.02
N ILE A 286 12.98 9.17 -22.75
CA ILE A 286 12.95 9.17 -24.21
C ILE A 286 13.65 10.42 -24.78
N ILE A 287 13.31 11.59 -24.26
CA ILE A 287 13.89 12.86 -24.72
C ILE A 287 15.41 12.87 -24.46
N ILE A 288 15.84 12.48 -23.27
CA ILE A 288 17.25 12.47 -22.91
C ILE A 288 18.04 11.48 -23.77
N MET A 289 17.49 10.27 -23.96
CA MET A 289 18.12 9.26 -24.80
C MET A 289 18.22 9.73 -26.25
N PHE A 290 17.15 10.33 -26.79
CA PHE A 290 17.15 10.94 -28.11
C PHE A 290 18.25 12.00 -28.26
N VAL A 291 18.31 12.96 -27.32
CA VAL A 291 19.28 14.06 -27.34
C VAL A 291 20.72 13.54 -27.25
N VAL A 292 20.98 12.59 -26.35
CA VAL A 292 22.31 12.01 -26.17
C VAL A 292 22.78 11.28 -27.44
N VAL A 293 21.93 10.46 -28.05
CA VAL A 293 22.27 9.76 -29.29
C VAL A 293 22.41 10.75 -30.42
N TYR A 294 21.55 11.76 -30.52
CA TYR A 294 21.64 12.80 -31.54
C TYR A 294 22.95 13.57 -31.47
N ILE A 295 23.32 14.06 -30.29
CA ILE A 295 24.61 14.78 -30.09
C ILE A 295 25.80 13.88 -30.41
N ASN A 296 25.78 12.63 -29.98
CA ASN A 296 26.84 11.67 -30.24
C ASN A 296 26.99 11.38 -31.74
N THR A 297 25.86 11.24 -32.46
CA THR A 297 25.90 11.00 -33.92
C THR A 297 26.31 12.21 -34.71
N VAL A 298 25.84 13.40 -34.35
CA VAL A 298 26.23 14.67 -34.98
C VAL A 298 27.72 14.94 -34.82
N ASN A 299 28.26 14.78 -33.60
CA ASN A 299 29.68 14.98 -33.32
C ASN A 299 30.59 13.99 -34.05
N LYS A 300 30.06 12.85 -34.46
CA LYS A 300 30.82 11.82 -35.18
C LYS A 300 30.48 11.73 -36.68
N ARG A 301 29.76 12.73 -37.23
CA ARG A 301 29.38 12.74 -38.67
C ARG A 301 30.52 12.46 -39.63
N LYS A 302 31.67 13.15 -39.42
CA LYS A 302 32.87 12.93 -40.25
C LYS A 302 33.39 11.50 -40.17
N GLN A 303 33.39 10.90 -38.96
CA GLN A 303 33.81 9.51 -38.78
C GLN A 303 32.84 8.54 -39.46
N ILE A 304 31.51 8.81 -39.35
CA ILE A 304 30.45 8.02 -40.02
C ILE A 304 30.62 8.09 -41.55
N GLY A 305 30.92 9.30 -42.10
CA GLY A 305 31.20 9.49 -43.52
C GLY A 305 32.39 8.67 -44.02
N ILE A 306 33.52 8.67 -43.28
CA ILE A 306 34.69 7.86 -43.58
C ILE A 306 34.39 6.37 -43.55
N ILE A 307 33.66 5.89 -42.52
CA ILE A 307 33.28 4.50 -42.37
C ILE A 307 32.37 4.03 -43.54
N LYS A 308 31.46 4.91 -43.98
CA LYS A 308 30.60 4.64 -45.17
C LYS A 308 31.45 4.61 -46.48
N ALA A 309 32.45 5.53 -46.59
CA ALA A 309 33.30 5.57 -47.77
C ALA A 309 34.19 4.31 -47.94
N ILE A 310 34.53 3.64 -46.84
CA ILE A 310 35.25 2.35 -46.83
C ILE A 310 34.33 1.17 -47.16
N GLY A 311 32.98 1.40 -47.32
CA GLY A 311 32.02 0.38 -47.73
C GLY A 311 31.28 -0.32 -46.60
N ILE A 312 31.33 0.20 -45.38
CA ILE A 312 30.52 -0.35 -44.26
C ILE A 312 29.06 0.03 -44.47
N ASP A 313 28.16 -0.98 -44.39
CA ASP A 313 26.72 -0.79 -44.55
C ASP A 313 26.14 0.13 -43.48
N GLN A 314 25.19 0.96 -43.89
CA GLN A 314 24.43 1.85 -43.01
C GLN A 314 23.80 1.11 -41.85
N LYS A 315 23.32 -0.11 -42.04
CA LYS A 315 22.71 -0.94 -40.99
C LYS A 315 23.69 -1.25 -39.86
N ILE A 316 24.95 -1.49 -40.15
CA ILE A 316 26.02 -1.78 -39.19
C ILE A 316 26.23 -0.55 -38.28
N ILE A 317 26.22 0.64 -38.88
CA ILE A 317 26.38 1.89 -38.16
C ILE A 317 25.20 2.11 -37.22
N VAL A 318 23.94 1.98 -37.69
CA VAL A 318 22.74 2.12 -36.89
C VAL A 318 22.75 1.12 -35.73
N ASN A 319 23.04 -0.15 -36.03
CA ASN A 319 23.09 -1.20 -35.01
C ASN A 319 24.16 -0.91 -33.95
N SER A 320 25.28 -0.28 -34.30
CA SER A 320 26.29 0.09 -33.32
C SER A 320 25.78 1.14 -32.29
N TYR A 321 24.95 2.08 -32.72
CA TYR A 321 24.30 3.03 -31.82
C TYR A 321 23.19 2.37 -30.99
N VAL A 322 22.43 1.47 -31.57
CA VAL A 322 21.44 0.68 -30.84
C VAL A 322 22.10 -0.15 -29.73
N PHE A 323 23.26 -0.79 -30.00
CA PHE A 323 24.00 -1.50 -28.94
C PHE A 323 24.53 -0.56 -27.85
N GLN A 324 24.91 0.68 -28.17
CA GLN A 324 25.28 1.68 -27.16
C GLN A 324 24.07 2.01 -26.27
N VAL A 325 22.89 2.22 -26.87
CA VAL A 325 21.65 2.51 -26.14
C VAL A 325 21.25 1.34 -25.24
N ILE A 326 21.34 0.11 -25.75
CA ILE A 326 21.07 -1.12 -24.97
C ILE A 326 21.99 -1.17 -23.74
N PHE A 327 23.29 -0.91 -23.94
CA PHE A 327 24.24 -0.88 -22.83
C PHE A 327 23.88 0.19 -21.79
N LEU A 328 23.54 1.42 -22.20
CA LEU A 328 23.16 2.50 -21.30
C LEU A 328 21.87 2.15 -20.55
N ALA A 329 20.87 1.60 -21.23
CA ALA A 329 19.61 1.20 -20.62
C ALA A 329 19.80 0.08 -19.59
N VAL A 330 20.58 -0.96 -19.93
CA VAL A 330 20.86 -2.07 -19.01
C VAL A 330 21.62 -1.56 -17.77
N CYS A 331 22.66 -0.73 -17.96
CA CYS A 331 23.37 -0.15 -16.82
C CYS A 331 22.47 0.75 -15.97
N GLY A 332 21.63 1.58 -16.59
CA GLY A 332 20.66 2.42 -15.88
C GLY A 332 19.65 1.60 -15.07
N ILE A 333 19.10 0.55 -15.65
CA ILE A 333 18.17 -0.37 -14.98
C ILE A 333 18.85 -1.06 -13.79
N LEU A 334 20.04 -1.62 -13.98
CA LEU A 334 20.78 -2.30 -12.90
C LEU A 334 21.09 -1.38 -11.73
N ILE A 335 21.60 -0.17 -12.02
CA ILE A 335 21.87 0.84 -10.99
C ILE A 335 20.55 1.28 -10.35
N GLY A 336 19.50 1.46 -11.14
CA GLY A 336 18.17 1.83 -10.64
C GLY A 336 17.58 0.77 -9.70
N ILE A 337 17.75 -0.52 -9.98
CA ILE A 337 17.34 -1.61 -9.08
C ILE A 337 18.09 -1.52 -7.75
N VAL A 338 19.42 -1.31 -7.79
CA VAL A 338 20.23 -1.18 -6.56
C VAL A 338 19.82 0.05 -5.76
N LEU A 339 19.65 1.19 -6.41
CA LEU A 339 19.21 2.42 -5.74
C LEU A 339 17.83 2.27 -5.11
N ASN A 340 16.90 1.64 -5.83
CA ASN A 340 15.55 1.39 -5.31
C ASN A 340 15.57 0.43 -4.11
N GLN A 341 16.41 -0.62 -4.15
CA GLN A 341 16.57 -1.53 -3.00
C GLN A 341 17.14 -0.80 -1.79
N VAL A 342 18.14 0.08 -1.98
CA VAL A 342 18.68 0.91 -0.90
C VAL A 342 17.60 1.82 -0.31
N LEU A 343 16.80 2.45 -1.15
CA LEU A 343 15.72 3.36 -0.74
C LEU A 343 14.65 2.59 0.07
N VAL A 344 14.22 1.43 -0.41
CA VAL A 344 13.25 0.58 0.31
C VAL A 344 13.81 0.13 1.66
N THR A 345 15.09 -0.28 1.71
CA THR A 345 15.73 -0.67 2.97
C THR A 345 15.80 0.50 3.96
N LEU A 346 16.12 1.70 3.50
CA LEU A 346 16.12 2.90 4.35
C LEU A 346 14.73 3.19 4.91
N LEU A 347 13.68 3.09 4.08
CA LEU A 347 12.30 3.30 4.52
C LEU A 347 11.74 2.14 5.36
N THR A 348 12.35 0.97 5.32
CA THR A 348 12.03 -0.11 6.26
C THR A 348 12.62 0.15 7.65
N ILE A 349 13.80 0.76 7.71
CA ILE A 349 14.46 1.14 8.98
C ILE A 349 13.81 2.41 9.57
N TYR A 350 13.47 3.36 8.71
CA TYR A 350 12.84 4.63 9.05
C TYR A 350 11.51 4.77 8.29
N PRO A 351 10.43 4.06 8.72
CA PRO A 351 9.16 4.08 8.01
C PRO A 351 8.54 5.48 8.01
N LEU A 352 7.82 5.79 6.94
CA LEU A 352 7.04 7.02 6.88
C LEU A 352 5.81 6.88 7.76
N GLU A 353 5.74 7.69 8.82
CA GLU A 353 4.58 7.72 9.72
C GLU A 353 3.47 8.59 9.14
N ILE A 354 2.29 8.00 8.99
CA ILE A 354 1.06 8.69 8.61
C ILE A 354 -0.04 8.37 9.64
N PRO A 355 -1.14 9.15 9.69
CA PRO A 355 -2.23 8.88 10.64
C PRO A 355 -2.82 7.46 10.54
N GLU A 356 -2.83 6.86 9.36
CA GLU A 356 -3.32 5.51 9.08
C GLU A 356 -2.28 4.42 9.34
N GLY A 357 -1.07 4.77 9.75
CA GLY A 357 -0.02 3.81 10.10
C GLY A 357 1.36 4.13 9.54
N GLU A 358 2.20 3.12 9.50
CA GLU A 358 3.54 3.18 8.92
C GLU A 358 3.50 2.69 7.47
N ILE A 359 4.12 3.46 6.56
CA ILE A 359 4.30 3.02 5.17
C ILE A 359 5.68 2.42 5.02
N VAL A 360 5.70 1.14 4.70
CA VAL A 360 6.91 0.42 4.26
C VAL A 360 6.72 0.06 2.79
N PRO A 361 7.52 0.59 1.86
CA PRO A 361 7.36 0.28 0.45
C PRO A 361 7.53 -1.23 0.19
N VAL A 362 6.66 -1.80 -0.64
CA VAL A 362 6.72 -3.21 -1.04
C VAL A 362 7.07 -3.32 -2.51
N LEU A 363 8.21 -3.95 -2.80
CA LEU A 363 8.63 -4.23 -4.17
C LEU A 363 8.02 -5.53 -4.67
N ASN A 364 7.22 -5.42 -5.71
CA ASN A 364 6.72 -6.58 -6.43
C ASN A 364 7.70 -6.92 -7.59
N PHE A 365 8.14 -8.18 -7.64
CA PHE A 365 9.02 -8.67 -8.72
C PHE A 365 8.43 -8.45 -10.11
N GLY A 366 7.11 -8.62 -10.26
CA GLY A 366 6.40 -8.31 -11.50
C GLY A 366 6.52 -6.85 -11.94
N ALA A 367 6.42 -5.91 -11.00
CA ALA A 367 6.58 -4.48 -11.27
C ALA A 367 8.01 -4.14 -11.73
N ILE A 368 9.03 -4.77 -11.14
CA ILE A 368 10.44 -4.60 -11.55
C ILE A 368 10.63 -5.05 -13.00
N ILE A 369 10.11 -6.23 -13.36
CA ILE A 369 10.19 -6.74 -14.73
C ILE A 369 9.45 -5.81 -15.70
N GLN A 370 8.23 -5.42 -15.35
CA GLN A 370 7.42 -4.54 -16.19
C GLN A 370 8.10 -3.19 -16.44
N ALA A 371 8.59 -2.51 -15.40
CA ALA A 371 9.32 -1.25 -15.52
C ALA A 371 10.61 -1.41 -16.33
N SER A 372 11.35 -2.51 -16.12
CA SER A 372 12.57 -2.82 -16.90
C SER A 372 12.28 -2.97 -18.38
N VAL A 373 11.24 -3.73 -18.74
CA VAL A 373 10.85 -3.94 -20.15
C VAL A 373 10.40 -2.62 -20.78
N ILE A 374 9.57 -1.85 -20.09
CA ILE A 374 9.06 -0.56 -20.59
C ILE A 374 10.23 0.41 -20.84
N LEU A 375 11.11 0.60 -19.87
CA LEU A 375 12.24 1.52 -20.01
C LEU A 375 13.23 1.04 -21.08
N PHE A 376 13.49 -0.26 -21.17
CA PHE A 376 14.37 -0.86 -22.15
C PHE A 376 13.86 -0.64 -23.58
N VAL A 377 12.59 -0.96 -23.84
CA VAL A 377 11.97 -0.79 -25.17
C VAL A 377 11.91 0.69 -25.55
N ALA A 378 11.49 1.56 -24.61
CA ALA A 378 11.45 3.00 -24.85
C ALA A 378 12.83 3.58 -25.19
N SER A 379 13.87 3.15 -24.48
CA SER A 379 15.26 3.57 -24.74
C SER A 379 15.72 3.17 -26.15
N ILE A 380 15.43 1.95 -26.58
CA ILE A 380 15.77 1.47 -27.93
C ILE A 380 15.08 2.33 -29.00
N ILE A 381 13.78 2.56 -28.86
CA ILE A 381 12.99 3.38 -29.80
C ILE A 381 13.58 4.79 -29.87
N ALA A 382 13.84 5.41 -28.70
CA ALA A 382 14.38 6.74 -28.61
C ALA A 382 15.78 6.89 -29.25
N GLY A 383 16.62 5.88 -29.12
CA GLY A 383 17.98 5.88 -29.70
C GLY A 383 18.01 5.51 -31.17
N TYR A 384 17.09 4.66 -31.63
CA TYR A 384 17.05 4.20 -33.03
C TYR A 384 16.76 5.35 -34.02
N ILE A 385 15.79 6.22 -33.70
CA ILE A 385 15.34 7.31 -34.58
C ILE A 385 16.50 8.24 -34.98
N PRO A 386 17.28 8.85 -34.03
CA PRO A 386 18.37 9.75 -34.39
C PRO A 386 19.54 9.01 -35.07
N ALA A 387 19.80 7.76 -34.67
CA ALA A 387 20.84 6.95 -35.30
C ALA A 387 20.53 6.68 -36.77
N TRP A 388 19.28 6.31 -37.08
CA TRP A 388 18.81 6.09 -38.41
C TRP A 388 18.88 7.35 -39.31
N ASN A 389 18.41 8.49 -38.78
CA ASN A 389 18.40 9.76 -39.50
C ASN A 389 19.82 10.21 -39.88
N THR A 390 20.77 10.10 -38.93
CA THR A 390 22.16 10.50 -39.18
C THR A 390 22.88 9.52 -40.13
N ALA A 391 22.59 8.23 -40.05
CA ALA A 391 23.16 7.22 -40.94
C ALA A 391 22.66 7.33 -42.40
N LYS A 392 21.52 7.98 -42.64
CA LYS A 392 21.00 8.26 -44.01
C LYS A 392 21.71 9.37 -44.75
N LEU A 393 22.45 10.27 -44.06
CA LEU A 393 23.14 11.38 -44.70
C LEU A 393 24.08 10.88 -45.78
N GLU A 394 24.13 11.61 -46.89
CA GLU A 394 25.10 11.34 -48.01
C GLU A 394 26.53 11.54 -47.55
N ILE A 395 27.47 10.78 -48.11
CA ILE A 395 28.88 10.83 -47.75
C ILE A 395 29.44 12.25 -47.89
N LEU A 396 29.03 12.97 -48.95
CA LEU A 396 29.44 14.34 -49.22
C LEU A 396 28.91 15.36 -48.15
N GLU A 397 27.65 15.18 -47.71
CA GLU A 397 27.08 16.01 -46.64
C GLU A 397 27.71 15.72 -45.29
N ALA A 398 27.99 14.45 -45.00
CA ALA A 398 28.63 14.04 -43.76
C ALA A 398 30.09 14.56 -43.64
N MET A 399 30.75 14.78 -44.75
CA MET A 399 32.12 15.31 -44.78
C MET A 399 32.22 16.87 -44.76
N LYS A 400 31.18 17.58 -45.22
CA LYS A 400 31.14 19.05 -45.29
C LYS A 400 30.81 19.72 -43.94
N GLY A 401 30.18 19.04 -42.97
CA GLY A 401 29.90 19.49 -41.64
C GLY A 401 30.93 18.95 -40.65
#